data_960f9e4143475752953bb98faffe2736
#
_entry.id   960f9e4143475752953bb98faffe2736
#
_cell.length_a   1.000
_cell.length_b   1.000
_cell.length_c   1.000
_cell.angle_alpha   90.00
_cell.angle_beta   90.00
_cell.angle_gamma   90.00
#
_symmetry.space_group_name_H-M   'P 1'
#
loop_
_entity.id
_entity.type
_entity.pdbx_description
1 polymer ?
#
loop_
_entity_poly.entity_id
_entity_poly.type
_entity_poly.pdbx_seq_one_letter_code
_entity_poly.pdbx_strand_id
1 'polypeptide(L)'
;ARYLVNSLILAVGGVLTNLFFGSLAGYAFAKLPFKGKKGLFMTFLGSMMIPAVVTMIPSFLVLKNFPLMGGNDITGHGGMGFINTYWAILIPGAAGAFSIFFMKQFFETLPDELSEAARIDGCSEFKIFWKIYMPLAKTALATLGIMTFQAGWNQFMWPLIVLNSQKMMTVQVGLASFQYNESANYGALMAGTIVSTIPVLFVFIFAQKYFVEGIAHSGGK
;
A
#
# COMPACT_ATOMS: atom_id res chain seq x y z
N ALA A 1 -16.23 -13.62 -10.83
CA ALA A 1 -15.66 -14.10 -9.54
C ALA A 1 -14.15 -13.90 -9.47
N ARG A 2 -13.35 -14.32 -10.48
CA ARG A 2 -11.88 -14.30 -10.45
C ARG A 2 -11.30 -12.89 -10.30
N TYR A 3 -11.79 -11.89 -11.02
CA TYR A 3 -11.35 -10.48 -10.92
C TYR A 3 -11.52 -9.90 -9.51
N LEU A 4 -12.62 -10.23 -8.83
CA LEU A 4 -12.85 -9.84 -7.43
C LEU A 4 -11.81 -10.46 -6.50
N VAL A 5 -11.49 -11.75 -6.69
CA VAL A 5 -10.48 -12.45 -5.90
C VAL A 5 -9.09 -11.83 -6.13
N ASN A 6 -8.73 -11.56 -7.39
CA ASN A 6 -7.46 -10.90 -7.70
C ASN A 6 -7.37 -9.52 -7.04
N SER A 7 -8.43 -8.69 -7.15
CA SER A 7 -8.47 -7.38 -6.50
C SER A 7 -8.37 -7.49 -4.98
N LEU A 8 -9.04 -8.48 -4.37
CA LEU A 8 -8.99 -8.70 -2.93
C LEU A 8 -7.57 -9.10 -2.48
N ILE A 9 -6.92 -10.03 -3.19
CA ILE A 9 -5.54 -10.45 -2.91
C ILE A 9 -4.59 -9.24 -2.97
N LEU A 10 -4.72 -8.41 -4.01
CA LEU A 10 -3.86 -7.24 -4.21
C LEU A 10 -4.14 -6.15 -3.18
N ALA A 11 -5.41 -5.85 -2.89
CA ALA A 11 -5.78 -4.84 -1.92
C ALA A 11 -5.35 -5.25 -0.49
N VAL A 12 -5.64 -6.49 -0.08
CA VAL A 12 -5.25 -7.00 1.25
C VAL A 12 -3.72 -7.15 1.34
N GLY A 13 -3.07 -7.69 0.31
CA GLY A 13 -1.61 -7.79 0.25
C GLY A 13 -0.94 -6.41 0.36
N GLY A 14 -1.47 -5.42 -0.36
CA GLY A 14 -1.03 -4.02 -0.26
C GLY A 14 -1.21 -3.43 1.14
N VAL A 15 -2.35 -3.71 1.80
CA VAL A 15 -2.57 -3.31 3.21
C VAL A 15 -1.51 -3.92 4.12
N LEU A 16 -1.32 -5.23 4.05
CA LEU A 16 -0.38 -5.92 4.95
C LEU A 16 1.05 -5.43 4.78
N THR A 17 1.50 -5.26 3.54
CA THR A 17 2.86 -4.75 3.25
C THR A 17 3.03 -3.30 3.69
N ASN A 18 2.06 -2.42 3.41
CA ASN A 18 2.13 -1.01 3.83
C ASN A 18 2.03 -0.84 5.34
N LEU A 19 1.17 -1.58 6.02
CA LEU A 19 1.09 -1.52 7.48
C LEU A 19 2.39 -2.00 8.12
N PHE A 20 3.00 -3.06 7.60
CA PHE A 20 4.24 -3.58 8.16
C PHE A 20 5.44 -2.68 7.84
N PHE A 21 5.76 -2.48 6.55
CA PHE A 21 6.95 -1.73 6.16
C PHE A 21 6.80 -0.22 6.40
N GLY A 22 5.59 0.34 6.17
CA GLY A 22 5.31 1.75 6.41
C GLY A 22 5.41 2.11 7.88
N SER A 23 4.87 1.27 8.80
CA SER A 23 5.00 1.51 10.23
C SER A 23 6.41 1.28 10.74
N LEU A 24 7.12 0.25 10.25
CA LEU A 24 8.50 -0.01 10.65
C LEU A 24 9.42 1.16 10.26
N ALA A 25 9.32 1.63 9.01
CA ALA A 25 10.06 2.80 8.55
C ALA A 25 9.62 4.08 9.27
N GLY A 26 8.30 4.28 9.46
CA GLY A 26 7.75 5.39 10.22
C GLY A 26 8.28 5.45 11.65
N TYR A 27 8.34 4.30 12.34
CA TYR A 27 8.95 4.19 13.66
C TYR A 27 10.44 4.56 13.64
N ALA A 28 11.20 4.03 12.70
CA ALA A 28 12.61 4.36 12.56
C ALA A 28 12.84 5.85 12.35
N PHE A 29 12.04 6.49 11.46
CA PHE A 29 12.09 7.93 11.25
C PHE A 29 11.54 8.76 12.42
N ALA A 30 10.67 8.25 13.26
CA ALA A 30 10.17 8.97 14.43
C ALA A 30 11.14 8.85 15.62
N LYS A 31 11.51 7.63 16.00
CA LYS A 31 12.07 7.30 17.31
C LYS A 31 13.55 6.90 17.32
N LEU A 32 14.13 6.50 16.17
CA LEU A 32 15.53 6.09 16.14
C LEU A 32 16.46 7.24 15.75
N PRO A 33 17.61 7.40 16.43
CA PRO A 33 18.66 8.30 16.01
C PRO A 33 19.55 7.62 14.96
N PHE A 34 19.67 8.20 13.77
CA PHE A 34 20.63 7.76 12.76
C PHE A 34 21.10 8.91 11.87
N LYS A 35 22.33 8.78 11.33
CA LYS A 35 22.91 9.80 10.44
C LYS A 35 22.13 9.91 9.14
N GLY A 36 21.88 11.14 8.68
CA GLY A 36 21.16 11.39 7.43
C GLY A 36 19.63 11.26 7.50
N LYS A 37 19.04 10.99 8.69
CA LYS A 37 17.59 10.84 8.92
C LYS A 37 16.75 11.91 8.23
N LYS A 38 17.08 13.19 8.42
CA LYS A 38 16.35 14.32 7.84
C LYS A 38 16.43 14.34 6.32
N GLY A 39 17.63 14.15 5.76
CA GLY A 39 17.84 14.12 4.30
C GLY A 39 17.10 12.98 3.65
N LEU A 40 17.21 11.76 4.20
CA LEU A 40 16.51 10.59 3.68
C LEU A 40 14.98 10.77 3.76
N PHE A 41 14.46 11.30 4.87
CA PHE A 41 13.02 11.57 4.99
C PHE A 41 12.54 12.60 3.98
N MET A 42 13.31 13.68 3.75
CA MET A 42 13.00 14.67 2.72
C MET A 42 13.00 14.09 1.30
N THR A 43 13.85 13.08 1.01
CA THR A 43 13.82 12.34 -0.26
C THR A 43 12.51 11.57 -0.43
N PHE A 44 12.00 10.90 0.62
CA PHE A 44 10.69 10.26 0.57
C PHE A 44 9.57 11.27 0.33
N LEU A 45 9.57 12.40 1.03
CA LEU A 45 8.57 13.45 0.80
C LEU A 45 8.67 14.02 -0.63
N GLY A 46 9.89 14.26 -1.11
CA GLY A 46 10.12 14.73 -2.48
C GLY A 46 9.61 13.74 -3.53
N SER A 47 9.70 12.43 -3.28
CA SER A 47 9.18 11.42 -4.19
C SER A 47 7.65 11.50 -4.36
N MET A 48 6.91 11.97 -3.36
CA MET A 48 5.45 12.15 -3.45
C MET A 48 5.06 13.31 -4.38
N MET A 49 5.98 14.23 -4.67
CA MET A 49 5.72 15.33 -5.60
C MET A 49 5.83 14.89 -7.08
N ILE A 50 6.42 13.72 -7.33
CA ILE A 50 6.55 13.17 -8.68
C ILE A 50 5.23 12.49 -9.04
N PRO A 51 4.52 12.93 -10.11
CA PRO A 51 3.30 12.27 -10.55
C PRO A 51 3.56 10.80 -10.90
N ALA A 52 2.72 9.89 -10.39
CA ALA A 52 2.87 8.44 -10.61
C ALA A 52 2.93 8.05 -12.10
N VAL A 53 2.23 8.80 -12.97
CA VAL A 53 2.23 8.56 -14.42
C VAL A 53 3.63 8.71 -15.03
N VAL A 54 4.45 9.63 -14.52
CA VAL A 54 5.83 9.86 -15.03
C VAL A 54 6.74 8.66 -14.71
N THR A 55 6.56 8.06 -13.53
CA THR A 55 7.38 6.93 -13.08
C THR A 55 6.89 5.57 -13.61
N MET A 56 5.75 5.54 -14.26
CA MET A 56 5.06 4.30 -14.68
C MET A 56 5.89 3.48 -15.67
N ILE A 57 6.38 4.10 -16.74
CA ILE A 57 7.22 3.42 -17.75
C ILE A 57 8.56 2.96 -17.16
N PRO A 58 9.33 3.80 -16.46
CA PRO A 58 10.55 3.35 -15.79
C PRO A 58 10.32 2.18 -14.82
N SER A 59 9.27 2.24 -14.02
CA SER A 59 8.92 1.16 -13.07
C SER A 59 8.58 -0.14 -13.79
N PHE A 60 7.83 -0.06 -14.90
CA PHE A 60 7.55 -1.23 -15.73
C PHE A 60 8.83 -1.87 -16.25
N LEU A 61 9.77 -1.07 -16.77
CA LEU A 61 11.04 -1.58 -17.30
C LEU A 61 11.90 -2.23 -16.21
N VAL A 62 11.95 -1.65 -15.01
CA VAL A 62 12.66 -2.24 -13.85
C VAL A 62 12.05 -3.60 -13.48
N LEU A 63 10.72 -3.70 -13.42
CA LEU A 63 10.05 -4.96 -13.07
C LEU A 63 10.15 -6.01 -14.17
N LYS A 64 10.09 -5.60 -15.44
CA LYS A 64 10.24 -6.50 -16.59
C LYS A 64 11.65 -7.08 -16.67
N ASN A 65 12.64 -6.24 -16.45
CA ASN A 65 14.05 -6.63 -16.56
C ASN A 65 14.65 -7.03 -15.21
N PHE A 66 13.84 -7.44 -14.25
CA PHE A 66 14.35 -7.85 -12.94
C PHE A 66 15.14 -9.15 -13.07
N PRO A 67 16.44 -9.16 -12.65
CA PRO A 67 17.31 -10.32 -12.80
C PRO A 67 16.75 -11.58 -12.14
N LEU A 68 16.99 -12.73 -12.74
CA LEU A 68 16.65 -14.07 -12.22
C LEU A 68 15.14 -14.32 -12.01
N MET A 69 14.26 -13.40 -12.41
CA MET A 69 12.81 -13.54 -12.24
C MET A 69 12.11 -13.70 -13.60
N GLY A 70 11.01 -14.48 -13.61
CA GLY A 70 10.15 -14.63 -14.78
C GLY A 70 10.84 -15.10 -16.06
N GLY A 71 11.89 -15.92 -15.93
CA GLY A 71 12.68 -16.42 -17.06
C GLY A 71 13.81 -15.49 -17.52
N ASN A 72 14.08 -14.40 -16.81
CA ASN A 72 15.23 -13.55 -17.07
C ASN A 72 16.54 -14.21 -16.62
N ASP A 73 17.61 -13.91 -17.35
CA ASP A 73 18.97 -14.23 -16.96
C ASP A 73 19.49 -13.30 -15.85
N ILE A 74 20.77 -13.43 -15.48
CA ILE A 74 21.42 -12.59 -14.45
C ILE A 74 21.50 -11.10 -14.87
N THR A 75 21.38 -10.81 -16.16
CA THR A 75 21.39 -9.44 -16.70
C THR A 75 19.98 -8.86 -16.89
N GLY A 76 18.94 -9.65 -16.59
CA GLY A 76 17.55 -9.20 -16.68
C GLY A 76 16.94 -9.36 -18.08
N HIS A 77 17.51 -10.20 -18.95
CA HIS A 77 17.03 -10.41 -20.31
C HIS A 77 16.44 -11.81 -20.52
N GLY A 78 15.61 -11.94 -21.54
CA GLY A 78 15.07 -13.22 -22.01
C GLY A 78 13.66 -13.55 -21.53
N GLY A 79 13.21 -12.98 -20.41
CA GLY A 79 11.90 -13.23 -19.81
C GLY A 79 11.05 -11.99 -19.59
N MET A 80 10.12 -12.09 -18.64
CA MET A 80 9.17 -11.04 -18.31
C MET A 80 9.31 -10.49 -16.87
N GLY A 81 10.31 -10.92 -16.11
CA GLY A 81 10.53 -10.48 -14.74
C GLY A 81 9.31 -10.73 -13.86
N PHE A 82 8.84 -9.70 -13.18
CA PHE A 82 7.62 -9.73 -12.35
C PHE A 82 6.32 -9.45 -13.13
N ILE A 83 6.40 -9.09 -14.40
CA ILE A 83 5.21 -8.75 -15.19
C ILE A 83 4.23 -9.94 -15.24
N ASN A 84 2.94 -9.62 -15.20
CA ASN A 84 1.84 -10.58 -15.13
C ASN A 84 1.84 -11.46 -13.88
N THR A 85 2.34 -10.92 -12.76
CA THR A 85 2.24 -11.53 -11.43
C THR A 85 1.70 -10.53 -10.41
N TYR A 86 1.22 -11.00 -9.27
CA TYR A 86 0.81 -10.11 -8.16
C TYR A 86 1.98 -9.28 -7.62
N TRP A 87 3.20 -9.80 -7.70
CA TRP A 87 4.41 -9.12 -7.25
C TRP A 87 4.72 -7.84 -8.01
N ALA A 88 4.31 -7.75 -9.30
CA ALA A 88 4.43 -6.51 -10.07
C ALA A 88 3.65 -5.32 -9.46
N ILE A 89 2.66 -5.60 -8.62
CA ILE A 89 1.86 -4.59 -7.92
C ILE A 89 2.31 -4.45 -6.47
N LEU A 90 2.53 -5.58 -5.78
CA LEU A 90 2.83 -5.58 -4.35
C LEU A 90 4.24 -5.03 -4.03
N ILE A 91 5.26 -5.35 -4.84
CA ILE A 91 6.65 -4.90 -4.55
C ILE A 91 6.78 -3.38 -4.63
N PRO A 92 6.39 -2.70 -5.73
CA PRO A 92 6.49 -1.25 -5.81
C PRO A 92 5.64 -0.51 -4.76
N GLY A 93 4.53 -1.12 -4.37
CA GLY A 93 3.58 -0.57 -3.40
C GLY A 93 3.87 -0.95 -1.95
N ALA A 94 4.88 -1.78 -1.64
CA ALA A 94 5.04 -2.40 -0.32
C ALA A 94 5.30 -1.40 0.82
N ALA A 95 5.98 -0.28 0.53
CA ALA A 95 6.30 0.76 1.51
C ALA A 95 6.09 2.14 0.87
N GLY A 96 4.85 2.53 0.68
CA GLY A 96 4.50 3.82 0.09
C GLY A 96 5.02 5.00 0.94
N ALA A 97 5.53 6.04 0.28
CA ALA A 97 6.04 7.24 0.98
C ALA A 97 4.98 7.89 1.88
N PHE A 98 3.72 7.87 1.46
CA PHE A 98 2.59 8.32 2.29
C PHE A 98 2.45 7.50 3.57
N SER A 99 2.55 6.17 3.50
CA SER A 99 2.43 5.30 4.67
C SER A 99 3.55 5.56 5.69
N ILE A 100 4.78 5.76 5.20
CA ILE A 100 5.95 6.11 6.03
C ILE A 100 5.72 7.47 6.70
N PHE A 101 5.32 8.47 5.93
CA PHE A 101 5.01 9.81 6.44
C PHE A 101 3.92 9.78 7.49
N PHE A 102 2.79 9.14 7.20
CA PHE A 102 1.64 9.05 8.08
C PHE A 102 1.99 8.39 9.42
N MET A 103 2.65 7.25 9.37
CA MET A 103 3.05 6.53 10.59
C MET A 103 4.13 7.28 11.38
N LYS A 104 5.09 7.93 10.69
CA LYS A 104 6.08 8.80 11.35
C LYS A 104 5.39 9.91 12.12
N GLN A 105 4.49 10.65 11.50
CA GLN A 105 3.75 11.74 12.14
C GLN A 105 2.99 11.25 13.37
N PHE A 106 2.33 10.10 13.27
CA PHE A 106 1.64 9.51 14.40
C PHE A 106 2.60 9.11 15.53
N PHE A 107 3.68 8.40 15.22
CA PHE A 107 4.64 7.98 16.26
C PHE A 107 5.34 9.16 16.93
N GLU A 108 5.52 10.31 16.26
CA GLU A 108 6.06 11.52 16.87
C GLU A 108 5.14 12.13 17.94
N THR A 109 3.84 11.86 17.90
CA THR A 109 2.92 12.32 18.96
C THR A 109 3.01 11.51 20.24
N LEU A 110 3.60 10.31 20.19
CA LEU A 110 3.74 9.45 21.36
C LEU A 110 4.97 9.86 22.19
N PRO A 111 4.88 9.81 23.54
CA PRO A 111 5.98 10.17 24.44
C PRO A 111 7.25 9.34 24.21
N ASP A 112 8.42 9.98 24.25
CA ASP A 112 9.71 9.31 24.09
C ASP A 112 10.09 8.49 25.32
N GLU A 113 9.58 8.87 26.50
CA GLU A 113 9.77 8.17 27.78
C GLU A 113 9.38 6.70 27.72
N LEU A 114 8.41 6.34 26.87
CA LEU A 114 8.00 4.94 26.66
C LEU A 114 9.13 4.09 26.09
N SER A 115 9.86 4.64 25.13
CA SER A 115 11.01 3.95 24.53
C SER A 115 12.24 3.98 25.40
N GLU A 116 12.46 5.06 26.15
CA GLU A 116 13.58 5.21 27.09
C GLU A 116 13.46 4.23 28.25
N ALA A 117 12.31 4.16 28.90
CA ALA A 117 12.04 3.18 29.96
C ALA A 117 12.25 1.74 29.48
N ALA A 118 11.72 1.41 28.30
CA ALA A 118 11.89 0.06 27.74
C ALA A 118 13.34 -0.28 27.38
N ARG A 119 14.17 0.72 26.98
CA ARG A 119 15.62 0.50 26.78
C ARG A 119 16.34 0.25 28.08
N ILE A 120 15.97 0.95 29.15
CA ILE A 120 16.51 0.70 30.50
C ILE A 120 16.18 -0.73 30.96
N ASP A 121 14.98 -1.23 30.64
CA ASP A 121 14.55 -2.60 30.87
C ASP A 121 15.21 -3.63 29.92
N GLY A 122 16.14 -3.24 29.08
CA GLY A 122 16.88 -4.13 28.19
C GLY A 122 16.09 -4.62 26.97
N CYS A 123 15.00 -3.94 26.59
CA CYS A 123 14.26 -4.30 25.38
C CYS A 123 15.00 -3.89 24.10
N SER A 124 15.03 -4.77 23.10
CA SER A 124 15.52 -4.44 21.77
C SER A 124 14.56 -3.49 21.04
N GLU A 125 15.07 -2.67 20.10
CA GLU A 125 14.26 -1.72 19.34
C GLU A 125 13.07 -2.38 18.62
N PHE A 126 13.28 -3.58 18.07
CA PHE A 126 12.18 -4.33 17.42
C PHE A 126 11.11 -4.76 18.43
N LYS A 127 11.50 -5.12 19.67
CA LYS A 127 10.55 -5.47 20.74
C LYS A 127 9.78 -4.23 21.19
N ILE A 128 10.43 -3.07 21.29
CA ILE A 128 9.81 -1.78 21.61
C ILE A 128 8.79 -1.42 20.52
N PHE A 129 9.19 -1.47 19.26
CA PHE A 129 8.29 -1.23 18.13
C PHE A 129 7.06 -2.12 18.19
N TRP A 130 7.25 -3.45 18.30
CA TRP A 130 6.15 -4.41 18.19
C TRP A 130 5.25 -4.49 19.40
N LYS A 131 5.82 -4.39 20.61
CA LYS A 131 5.05 -4.56 21.87
C LYS A 131 4.54 -3.27 22.48
N ILE A 132 5.12 -2.13 22.15
CA ILE A 132 4.75 -0.83 22.74
C ILE A 132 4.09 0.05 21.66
N TYR A 133 4.80 0.40 20.59
CA TYR A 133 4.32 1.37 19.63
C TYR A 133 3.20 0.85 18.72
N MET A 134 3.28 -0.39 18.24
CA MET A 134 2.24 -0.97 17.38
C MET A 134 0.87 -1.09 18.07
N PRO A 135 0.78 -1.56 19.33
CA PRO A 135 -0.50 -1.55 20.06
C PRO A 135 -1.07 -0.15 20.33
N LEU A 136 -0.22 0.84 20.56
CA LEU A 136 -0.64 2.24 20.75
C LEU A 136 -1.12 2.89 19.44
N ALA A 137 -0.63 2.40 18.30
CA ALA A 137 -0.96 2.93 16.98
C ALA A 137 -2.20 2.28 16.32
N LYS A 138 -3.03 1.54 17.05
CA LYS A 138 -4.16 0.79 16.46
C LYS A 138 -5.08 1.65 15.61
N THR A 139 -5.43 2.84 16.05
CA THR A 139 -6.30 3.78 15.32
C THR A 139 -5.63 4.29 14.04
N ALA A 140 -4.35 4.68 14.11
CA ALA A 140 -3.58 5.09 12.94
C ALA A 140 -3.39 3.95 11.94
N LEU A 141 -3.08 2.74 12.42
CA LEU A 141 -2.97 1.55 11.58
C LEU A 141 -4.30 1.21 10.90
N ALA A 142 -5.42 1.30 11.60
CA ALA A 142 -6.73 1.09 11.01
C ALA A 142 -7.03 2.11 9.92
N THR A 143 -6.77 3.40 10.18
CA THR A 143 -6.94 4.48 9.20
C THR A 143 -6.07 4.26 7.96
N LEU A 144 -4.78 3.99 8.16
CA LEU A 144 -3.86 3.69 7.06
C LEU A 144 -4.30 2.45 6.26
N GLY A 145 -4.77 1.41 6.96
CA GLY A 145 -5.27 0.20 6.34
C GLY A 145 -6.48 0.44 5.43
N ILE A 146 -7.45 1.25 5.89
CA ILE A 146 -8.63 1.63 5.09
C ILE A 146 -8.19 2.40 3.85
N MET A 147 -7.34 3.42 4.01
CA MET A 147 -6.87 4.24 2.90
C MET A 147 -6.09 3.40 1.88
N THR A 148 -5.22 2.51 2.33
CA THR A 148 -4.44 1.63 1.47
C THR A 148 -5.34 0.61 0.76
N PHE A 149 -6.31 0.03 1.47
CA PHE A 149 -7.29 -0.87 0.85
C PHE A 149 -8.05 -0.18 -0.27
N GLN A 150 -8.62 1.00 0.00
CA GLN A 150 -9.39 1.77 -0.98
C GLN A 150 -8.54 2.15 -2.20
N ALA A 151 -7.30 2.61 -1.98
CA ALA A 151 -6.38 2.94 -3.05
C ALA A 151 -6.05 1.71 -3.92
N GLY A 152 -5.70 0.58 -3.30
CA GLY A 152 -5.40 -0.67 -4.00
C GLY A 152 -6.59 -1.27 -4.73
N TRP A 153 -7.79 -1.22 -4.11
CA TRP A 153 -9.02 -1.71 -4.71
C TRP A 153 -9.45 -0.93 -5.96
N ASN A 154 -9.29 0.39 -5.93
CA ASN A 154 -9.65 1.29 -7.03
C ASN A 154 -8.53 1.46 -8.06
N GLN A 155 -7.38 0.83 -7.87
CA GLN A 155 -6.24 0.97 -8.77
C GLN A 155 -6.58 0.36 -10.15
N PHE A 156 -6.41 1.18 -11.19
CA PHE A 156 -6.73 0.81 -12.58
C PHE A 156 -5.50 0.81 -13.49
N MET A 157 -4.82 1.96 -13.59
CA MET A 157 -3.78 2.17 -14.60
C MET A 157 -2.59 1.22 -14.45
N TRP A 158 -2.07 1.03 -13.24
CA TRP A 158 -0.92 0.18 -13.02
C TRP A 158 -1.24 -1.31 -13.27
N PRO A 159 -2.32 -1.88 -12.72
CA PRO A 159 -2.78 -3.23 -13.08
C PRO A 159 -3.00 -3.42 -14.57
N LEU A 160 -3.55 -2.43 -15.28
CA LEU A 160 -3.77 -2.50 -16.73
C LEU A 160 -2.45 -2.68 -17.51
N ILE A 161 -1.37 -2.05 -17.04
CA ILE A 161 -0.06 -2.11 -17.70
C ILE A 161 0.69 -3.40 -17.37
N VAL A 162 0.64 -3.87 -16.11
CA VAL A 162 1.49 -4.97 -15.64
C VAL A 162 0.82 -6.34 -15.65
N LEU A 163 -0.52 -6.42 -15.74
CA LEU A 163 -1.29 -7.69 -15.75
C LEU A 163 -1.85 -7.95 -17.14
N ASN A 164 -1.11 -8.71 -17.96
CA ASN A 164 -1.42 -8.91 -19.37
C ASN A 164 -2.39 -10.07 -19.65
N SER A 165 -2.63 -10.96 -18.69
CA SER A 165 -3.52 -12.10 -18.89
C SER A 165 -4.90 -11.85 -18.25
N GLN A 166 -5.96 -12.27 -18.94
CA GLN A 166 -7.32 -12.19 -18.44
C GLN A 166 -7.49 -12.86 -17.07
N LYS A 167 -6.69 -13.91 -16.80
CA LYS A 167 -6.69 -14.61 -15.52
C LYS A 167 -6.18 -13.79 -14.35
N MET A 168 -5.36 -12.76 -14.60
CA MET A 168 -4.72 -11.91 -13.57
C MET A 168 -5.40 -10.55 -13.42
N MET A 169 -6.30 -10.17 -14.32
CA MET A 169 -6.97 -8.85 -14.28
C MET A 169 -7.68 -8.59 -12.96
N THR A 170 -7.65 -7.33 -12.54
CA THR A 170 -8.43 -6.81 -11.41
C THR A 170 -9.86 -6.48 -11.83
N VAL A 171 -10.73 -6.23 -10.85
CA VAL A 171 -12.13 -5.88 -11.13
C VAL A 171 -12.24 -4.57 -11.90
N GLN A 172 -11.40 -3.57 -11.61
CA GLN A 172 -11.41 -2.28 -12.29
C GLN A 172 -11.01 -2.42 -13.77
N VAL A 173 -9.97 -3.22 -14.05
CA VAL A 173 -9.54 -3.52 -15.43
C VAL A 173 -10.62 -4.32 -16.16
N GLY A 174 -11.22 -5.30 -15.49
CA GLY A 174 -12.31 -6.10 -16.05
C GLY A 174 -13.56 -5.26 -16.36
N LEU A 175 -13.95 -4.32 -15.49
CA LEU A 175 -15.07 -3.42 -15.74
C LEU A 175 -14.83 -2.51 -16.94
N ALA A 176 -13.61 -1.97 -17.09
CA ALA A 176 -13.27 -1.16 -18.24
C ALA A 176 -13.39 -1.92 -19.56
N SER A 177 -13.09 -3.22 -19.59
CA SER A 177 -13.21 -4.03 -20.81
C SER A 177 -14.66 -4.15 -21.34
N PHE A 178 -15.66 -4.00 -20.46
CA PHE A 178 -17.07 -3.97 -20.89
C PHE A 178 -17.49 -2.68 -21.61
N GLN A 179 -16.74 -1.59 -21.43
CA GLN A 179 -17.02 -0.33 -22.10
C GLN A 179 -16.48 -0.29 -23.53
N TYR A 180 -15.41 -1.05 -23.82
CA TYR A 180 -14.74 -1.01 -25.13
C TYR A 180 -15.25 -2.03 -26.16
N ASN A 181 -16.15 -2.93 -25.75
CA ASN A 181 -16.80 -3.83 -26.73
C ASN A 181 -17.82 -3.07 -27.57
N GLU A 182 -17.86 -3.34 -28.89
CA GLU A 182 -18.71 -2.65 -29.90
C GLU A 182 -20.22 -2.66 -29.56
N SER A 183 -20.66 -3.53 -28.66
CA SER A 183 -21.99 -3.53 -28.02
C SER A 183 -21.85 -3.36 -26.52
N ALA A 184 -21.70 -2.11 -26.07
CA ALA A 184 -21.60 -1.82 -24.62
C ALA A 184 -22.82 -2.39 -23.87
N ASN A 185 -22.63 -3.49 -23.15
CA ASN A 185 -23.67 -4.05 -22.30
C ASN A 185 -23.74 -3.26 -20.98
N TYR A 186 -24.45 -2.14 -21.03
CA TYR A 186 -24.63 -1.25 -19.86
C TYR A 186 -25.24 -1.97 -18.65
N GLY A 187 -26.13 -2.95 -18.88
CA GLY A 187 -26.70 -3.76 -17.80
C GLY A 187 -25.62 -4.58 -17.06
N ALA A 188 -24.75 -5.26 -17.81
CA ALA A 188 -23.65 -6.02 -17.21
C ALA A 188 -22.62 -5.09 -16.53
N LEU A 189 -22.32 -3.91 -17.13
CA LEU A 189 -21.45 -2.91 -16.54
C LEU A 189 -22.01 -2.40 -15.20
N MET A 190 -23.27 -2.00 -15.15
CA MET A 190 -23.92 -1.53 -13.93
C MET A 190 -23.97 -2.62 -12.85
N ALA A 191 -24.33 -3.85 -13.20
CA ALA A 191 -24.30 -4.99 -12.27
C ALA A 191 -22.87 -5.23 -11.73
N GLY A 192 -21.86 -5.21 -12.58
CA GLY A 192 -20.46 -5.35 -12.20
C GLY A 192 -19.99 -4.23 -11.26
N THR A 193 -20.40 -3.00 -11.52
CA THR A 193 -20.09 -1.83 -10.68
C THR A 193 -20.71 -1.96 -9.29
N ILE A 194 -21.99 -2.38 -9.21
CA ILE A 194 -22.66 -2.64 -7.91
C ILE A 194 -21.88 -3.70 -7.13
N VAL A 195 -21.55 -4.84 -7.76
CA VAL A 195 -20.80 -5.92 -7.11
C VAL A 195 -19.42 -5.44 -6.67
N SER A 196 -18.74 -4.60 -7.46
CA SER A 196 -17.42 -4.07 -7.11
C SER A 196 -17.46 -3.07 -5.96
N THR A 197 -18.59 -2.45 -5.67
CA THR A 197 -18.77 -1.50 -4.57
C THR A 197 -18.94 -2.20 -3.21
N ILE A 198 -19.46 -3.42 -3.19
CA ILE A 198 -19.76 -4.17 -1.95
C ILE A 198 -18.55 -4.31 -1.02
N PRO A 199 -17.34 -4.73 -1.47
CA PRO A 199 -16.19 -4.87 -0.58
C PRO A 199 -15.74 -3.54 0.04
N VAL A 200 -15.83 -2.44 -0.70
CA VAL A 200 -15.48 -1.10 -0.19
C VAL A 200 -16.47 -0.66 0.88
N LEU A 201 -17.76 -0.84 0.64
CA LEU A 201 -18.81 -0.56 1.64
C LEU A 201 -18.63 -1.41 2.90
N PHE A 202 -18.32 -2.70 2.73
CA PHE A 202 -18.05 -3.59 3.85
C PHE A 202 -16.89 -3.07 4.71
N VAL A 203 -15.74 -2.79 4.10
CA VAL A 203 -14.58 -2.23 4.81
C VAL A 203 -14.96 -0.92 5.50
N PHE A 204 -15.68 -0.03 4.83
CA PHE A 204 -16.11 1.25 5.41
C PHE A 204 -17.01 1.07 6.64
N ILE A 205 -18.05 0.23 6.55
CA ILE A 205 -19.01 0.00 7.66
C ILE A 205 -18.30 -0.53 8.91
N PHE A 206 -17.37 -1.47 8.75
CA PHE A 206 -16.66 -2.05 9.90
C PHE A 206 -15.53 -1.16 10.44
N ALA A 207 -14.94 -0.33 9.61
CA ALA A 207 -13.77 0.46 9.95
C ALA A 207 -14.09 1.93 10.30
N GLN A 208 -15.30 2.44 10.03
CA GLN A 208 -15.69 3.83 10.26
C GLN A 208 -15.48 4.32 11.70
N LYS A 209 -15.66 3.44 12.70
CA LYS A 209 -15.44 3.76 14.11
C LYS A 209 -14.00 4.21 14.40
N TYR A 210 -13.02 3.60 13.77
CA TYR A 210 -11.60 3.97 13.94
C TYR A 210 -11.27 5.29 13.24
N PHE A 211 -12.00 5.62 12.17
CA PHE A 211 -11.83 6.87 11.45
C PHE A 211 -12.35 8.06 12.28
N VAL A 212 -13.50 7.91 12.92
CA VAL A 212 -14.10 8.94 13.77
C VAL A 212 -13.24 9.20 15.01
N GLU A 213 -12.76 8.14 15.68
CA GLU A 213 -11.90 8.27 16.85
C GLU A 213 -10.55 8.94 16.51
N GLY A 214 -9.95 8.62 15.34
CA GLY A 214 -8.69 9.22 14.90
C GLY A 214 -8.77 10.72 14.63
N ILE A 215 -9.89 11.21 14.10
CA ILE A 215 -10.11 12.65 13.84
C ILE A 215 -10.41 13.40 15.15
N ALA A 216 -11.16 12.79 16.06
CA ALA A 216 -11.52 13.40 17.34
C ALA A 216 -10.30 13.70 18.22
N HIS A 217 -9.24 12.87 18.14
CA HIS A 217 -8.00 13.09 18.90
C HIS A 217 -7.08 14.16 18.29
N SER A 218 -7.20 14.46 17.00
CA SER A 218 -6.40 15.49 16.34
C SER A 218 -7.03 16.91 16.40
N GLY A 219 -8.31 17.01 16.71
CA GLY A 219 -9.06 18.27 16.76
C GLY A 219 -9.23 18.88 18.16
N GLY A 220 -8.73 18.26 19.21
CA GLY A 220 -8.85 18.71 20.59
C GLY A 220 -7.54 19.33 21.13
N LYS A 221 -7.17 20.51 20.64
CA LYS A 221 -6.29 21.47 21.33
C LYS A 221 -6.94 22.83 21.28
#